data_32a579a2bf39892919fcdce9d0521a83
#
_entry.id   32a579a2bf39892919fcdce9d0521a83
#
_cell.length_a   1.000
_cell.length_b   1.000
_cell.length_c   1.000
_cell.angle_alpha   90.00
_cell.angle_beta   90.00
_cell.angle_gamma   90.00
#
_symmetry.space_group_name_H-M   'P 1'
#
loop_
_entity.id
_entity.type
_entity.pdbx_description
1 polymer ?
#
loop_
_entity_poly.entity_id
_entity_poly.type
_entity_poly.pdbx_seq_one_letter_code
_entity_poly.pdbx_strand_id
1 'polypeptide(L)'
;MFIAWTTVANRDHADRLAAAAIARNLAVCVQIDGPIISHYRWQGQDERSEEFRLAFKCMPSHLAALEEHVLSIHPYDTPEWVVIRTERVGEKYLSWAEANSSTPPL
;
A
#
# COMPACT_ATOMS: atom_id res chain seq x y z
N MET A 1 3.20 9.71 9.77
CA MET A 1 2.48 8.67 9.01
C MET A 1 2.72 8.84 7.53
N PHE A 2 2.97 7.73 6.86
CA PHE A 2 3.06 7.68 5.40
C PHE A 2 1.87 6.94 4.83
N ILE A 3 1.51 7.29 3.61
CA ILE A 3 0.57 6.51 2.80
C ILE A 3 1.33 6.05 1.57
N ALA A 4 1.38 4.73 1.36
CA ALA A 4 2.02 4.12 0.20
C ALA A 4 0.94 3.55 -0.70
N TRP A 5 1.00 3.86 -2.00
CA TRP A 5 0.05 3.36 -2.99
C TRP A 5 0.68 2.36 -3.93
N THR A 6 -0.09 1.33 -4.25
CA THR A 6 0.19 0.40 -5.33
C THR A 6 -1.11 -0.01 -6.00
N THR A 7 -1.01 -0.60 -7.18
CA THR A 7 -2.16 -1.11 -7.93
C THR A 7 -1.91 -2.55 -8.33
N VAL A 8 -2.99 -3.33 -8.42
CA VAL A 8 -2.97 -4.71 -8.88
C VAL A 8 -4.16 -4.98 -9.79
N ALA A 9 -4.09 -6.07 -10.56
CA ALA A 9 -5.06 -6.35 -11.60
C ALA A 9 -6.40 -6.87 -11.09
N ASN A 10 -6.45 -7.47 -9.90
CA ASN A 10 -7.69 -8.05 -9.40
C ASN A 10 -7.81 -7.93 -7.87
N ARG A 11 -9.02 -8.15 -7.40
CA ARG A 11 -9.34 -7.99 -5.97
C ARG A 11 -8.64 -9.02 -5.10
N ASP A 12 -8.46 -10.23 -5.58
CA ASP A 12 -7.82 -11.30 -4.79
C ASP A 12 -6.38 -10.96 -4.48
N HIS A 13 -5.64 -10.43 -5.45
CA HIS A 13 -4.27 -9.96 -5.22
C HIS A 13 -4.25 -8.80 -4.23
N ALA A 14 -5.21 -7.87 -4.36
CA ALA A 14 -5.30 -6.75 -3.43
C ALA A 14 -5.54 -7.22 -2.00
N ASP A 15 -6.50 -8.14 -1.81
CA ASP A 15 -6.80 -8.68 -0.48
C ASP A 15 -5.60 -9.39 0.13
N ARG A 16 -4.85 -10.16 -0.66
CA ARG A 16 -3.65 -10.86 -0.18
C ARG A 16 -2.56 -9.90 0.26
N LEU A 17 -2.29 -8.87 -0.53
CA LEU A 17 -1.29 -7.87 -0.16
C LEU A 17 -1.69 -7.13 1.11
N ALA A 18 -2.96 -6.75 1.21
CA ALA A 18 -3.49 -6.04 2.37
C ALA A 18 -3.39 -6.91 3.63
N ALA A 19 -3.89 -8.14 3.55
CA ALA A 19 -3.90 -9.07 4.70
C ALA A 19 -2.49 -9.38 5.18
N ALA A 20 -1.55 -9.58 4.26
CA ALA A 20 -0.16 -9.88 4.62
C ALA A 20 0.52 -8.71 5.32
N ALA A 21 0.27 -7.48 4.86
CA ALA A 21 0.84 -6.30 5.48
C ALA A 21 0.34 -6.12 6.92
N ILE A 22 -0.94 -6.34 7.16
CA ILE A 22 -1.51 -6.26 8.50
C ILE A 22 -0.97 -7.39 9.39
N ALA A 23 -0.97 -8.63 8.88
CA ALA A 23 -0.51 -9.79 9.66
C ALA A 23 0.96 -9.67 10.08
N ARG A 24 1.78 -9.02 9.27
CA ARG A 24 3.20 -8.81 9.56
C ARG A 24 3.49 -7.52 10.32
N ASN A 25 2.46 -6.81 10.72
CA ASN A 25 2.60 -5.53 11.42
C ASN A 25 3.42 -4.50 10.64
N LEU A 26 3.21 -4.46 9.31
CA LEU A 26 3.90 -3.51 8.45
C LEU A 26 3.08 -2.25 8.20
N ALA A 27 1.76 -2.37 8.25
CA ALA A 27 0.83 -1.27 8.11
C ALA A 27 -0.24 -1.37 9.19
N VAL A 28 -0.80 -0.24 9.59
CA VAL A 28 -1.88 -0.20 10.58
C VAL A 28 -3.25 -0.27 9.94
N CYS A 29 -3.32 0.10 8.67
CA CYS A 29 -4.56 0.11 7.91
C CYS A 29 -4.21 -0.02 6.44
N VAL A 30 -4.98 -0.83 5.72
CA VAL A 30 -4.87 -0.92 4.26
C VAL A 30 -6.26 -0.79 3.69
N GLN A 31 -6.43 0.14 2.78
CA GLN A 31 -7.71 0.37 2.12
C GLN A 31 -7.58 0.04 0.65
N ILE A 32 -8.63 -0.56 0.10
CA ILE A 32 -8.66 -1.01 -1.28
C ILE A 32 -9.77 -0.28 -2.01
N ASP A 33 -9.41 0.40 -3.10
CA ASP A 33 -10.35 1.04 -4.02
C ASP A 33 -10.40 0.27 -5.32
N GLY A 34 -11.59 0.15 -5.88
CA GLY A 34 -11.68 -0.44 -7.21
C GLY A 34 -13.04 -1.03 -7.53
N PRO A 35 -13.24 -1.36 -8.79
CA PRO A 35 -12.24 -1.19 -9.86
C PRO A 35 -12.05 0.28 -10.24
N ILE A 36 -10.81 0.64 -10.55
CA ILE A 36 -10.46 1.94 -11.10
C ILE A 36 -9.92 1.74 -12.51
N ILE A 37 -9.95 2.80 -13.31
CA ILE A 37 -9.41 2.75 -14.66
C ILE A 37 -8.09 3.51 -14.69
N SER A 38 -7.03 2.83 -15.12
CA SER A 38 -5.71 3.41 -15.27
C SER A 38 -5.37 3.58 -16.74
N HIS A 39 -4.96 4.77 -17.13
CA HIS A 39 -4.41 5.06 -18.45
C HIS A 39 -2.93 5.33 -18.27
N TYR A 40 -2.10 4.65 -19.05
CA TYR A 40 -0.65 4.77 -18.90
C TYR A 40 0.06 4.44 -20.20
N ARG A 41 1.34 4.73 -20.28
CA ARG A 41 2.15 4.37 -21.43
C ARG A 41 3.09 3.24 -21.06
N TRP A 42 3.08 2.20 -21.87
CA TRP A 42 3.91 1.02 -21.67
C TRP A 42 4.52 0.61 -22.99
N GLN A 43 5.87 0.56 -23.04
CA GLN A 43 6.61 0.16 -24.25
C GLN A 43 6.18 0.93 -25.51
N GLY A 44 5.97 2.23 -25.35
CA GLY A 44 5.60 3.11 -26.44
C GLY A 44 4.13 3.07 -26.85
N GLN A 45 3.32 2.27 -26.16
CA GLN A 45 1.89 2.15 -26.46
C GLN A 45 1.05 2.79 -25.35
N ASP A 46 -0.09 3.34 -25.75
CA ASP A 46 -1.07 3.86 -24.79
C ASP A 46 -1.93 2.67 -24.34
N GLU A 47 -1.97 2.47 -23.04
CA GLU A 47 -2.70 1.35 -22.44
C GLU A 47 -3.83 1.85 -21.54
N ARG A 48 -4.84 1.00 -21.37
CA ARG A 48 -5.95 1.23 -20.46
C ARG A 48 -6.29 -0.09 -19.80
N SER A 49 -6.38 -0.09 -18.47
CA SER A 49 -6.75 -1.31 -17.75
C SER A 49 -7.54 -1.00 -16.49
N GLU A 50 -8.32 -1.99 -16.05
CA GLU A 50 -8.97 -1.95 -14.74
C GLU A 50 -7.97 -2.42 -13.70
N GLU A 51 -7.95 -1.71 -12.59
CA GLU A 51 -7.07 -2.06 -11.48
C GLU A 51 -7.77 -1.84 -10.15
N PHE A 52 -7.17 -2.39 -9.11
CA PHE A 52 -7.53 -2.14 -7.71
C PHE A 52 -6.35 -1.45 -7.07
N ARG A 53 -6.62 -0.37 -6.34
CA ARG A 53 -5.58 0.42 -5.71
C ARG A 53 -5.59 0.18 -4.21
N LEU A 54 -4.39 -0.04 -3.66
CA LEU A 54 -4.21 -0.17 -2.22
C LEU A 54 -3.54 1.08 -1.66
N ALA A 55 -4.06 1.53 -0.52
CA ALA A 55 -3.43 2.58 0.26
C ALA A 55 -3.00 1.97 1.59
N PHE A 56 -1.70 1.83 1.77
CA PHE A 56 -1.11 1.33 3.02
C PHE A 56 -0.79 2.52 3.91
N LYS A 57 -1.34 2.54 5.11
CA LYS A 57 -1.01 3.57 6.10
C LYS A 57 -0.05 2.97 7.10
N CYS A 58 1.12 3.56 7.25
CA CYS A 58 2.16 3.02 8.11
C CYS A 58 2.91 4.11 8.86
N MET A 59 3.49 3.71 9.98
CA MET A 59 4.35 4.59 10.75
C MET A 59 5.74 4.65 10.09
N PRO A 60 6.47 5.76 10.25
CA PRO A 60 7.77 5.93 9.57
C PRO A 60 8.75 4.79 9.79
N SER A 61 8.78 4.22 11.00
CA SER A 61 9.71 3.13 11.33
C SER A 61 9.42 1.81 10.60
N HIS A 62 8.23 1.67 9.99
CA HIS A 62 7.82 0.44 9.31
C HIS A 62 7.87 0.56 7.78
N LEU A 63 8.10 1.77 7.26
CA LEU A 63 8.02 2.01 5.82
C LEU A 63 8.99 1.15 5.00
N ALA A 64 10.25 1.09 5.40
CA ALA A 64 11.26 0.34 4.65
C ALA A 64 10.91 -1.14 4.57
N ALA A 65 10.46 -1.72 5.68
CA ALA A 65 10.06 -3.13 5.71
C ALA A 65 8.80 -3.39 4.89
N LEU A 66 7.85 -2.45 4.92
CA LEU A 66 6.63 -2.53 4.12
C LEU A 66 6.97 -2.53 2.62
N GLU A 67 7.80 -1.59 2.20
CA GLU A 67 8.21 -1.48 0.79
C GLU A 67 8.90 -2.77 0.31
N GLU A 68 9.88 -3.24 1.06
CA GLU A 68 10.59 -4.47 0.72
C GLU A 68 9.63 -5.64 0.58
N HIS A 69 8.73 -5.79 1.54
CA HIS A 69 7.76 -6.90 1.53
C HIS A 69 6.82 -6.83 0.33
N VAL A 70 6.17 -5.68 0.13
CA VAL A 70 5.20 -5.52 -0.95
C VAL A 70 5.85 -5.74 -2.32
N LEU A 71 7.01 -5.12 -2.55
CA LEU A 71 7.69 -5.26 -3.84
C LEU A 71 8.17 -6.69 -4.07
N SER A 72 8.51 -7.43 -3.02
CA SER A 72 8.98 -8.81 -3.15
C SER A 72 7.88 -9.79 -3.56
N ILE A 73 6.61 -9.48 -3.26
CA ILE A 73 5.48 -10.37 -3.55
C ILE A 73 4.49 -9.79 -4.56
N HIS A 74 4.79 -8.61 -5.10
CA HIS A 74 3.92 -7.97 -6.07
C HIS A 74 3.84 -8.78 -7.36
N PRO A 75 2.63 -8.98 -7.94
CA PRO A 75 2.49 -9.78 -9.16
C PRO A 75 3.02 -9.10 -10.43
N TYR A 76 3.22 -7.77 -10.41
CA TYR A 76 3.73 -7.03 -11.57
C TYR A 76 5.26 -7.04 -11.60
N ASP A 77 5.82 -7.03 -12.81
CA ASP A 77 7.25 -6.88 -13.01
C ASP A 77 7.70 -5.45 -12.65
N THR A 78 6.89 -4.47 -13.02
CA THR A 78 7.16 -3.05 -12.72
C THR A 78 5.97 -2.46 -11.96
N PRO A 79 5.89 -2.69 -10.64
CA PRO A 79 4.74 -2.23 -9.86
C PRO A 79 4.79 -0.74 -9.59
N GLU A 80 3.60 -0.13 -9.50
CA GLU A 80 3.50 1.21 -8.93
C GLU A 80 3.87 1.13 -7.45
N TRP A 81 4.69 2.06 -7.01
CA TRP A 81 4.96 2.24 -5.58
C TRP A 81 5.20 3.71 -5.35
N VAL A 82 4.24 4.39 -4.73
CA VAL A 82 4.30 5.82 -4.50
C VAL A 82 4.01 6.09 -3.03
N VAL A 83 4.95 6.73 -2.37
CA VAL A 83 4.83 7.04 -0.94
C VAL A 83 4.66 8.54 -0.78
N ILE A 84 3.65 8.94 -0.02
CA ILE A 84 3.48 10.34 0.37
C ILE A 84 3.55 10.46 1.88
N ARG A 85 4.13 11.56 2.32
CA ARG A 85 4.16 11.90 3.74
C ARG A 85 2.90 12.69 4.06
N THR A 86 2.17 12.30 5.11
CA THR A 86 1.04 13.07 5.56
C THR A 86 1.53 14.30 6.31
N GLU A 87 0.96 15.44 6.01
CA GLU A 87 1.28 16.67 6.73
C GLU A 87 0.59 16.70 8.09
N ARG A 88 -0.66 16.22 8.14
CA ARG A 88 -1.46 16.23 9.36
C ARG A 88 -2.26 14.95 9.44
N VAL A 89 -2.41 14.46 10.67
CA VAL A 89 -3.25 13.30 11.00
C VAL A 89 -4.07 13.66 12.22
N GLY A 90 -5.33 13.29 12.23
CA GLY A 90 -6.19 13.52 13.39
C GLY A 90 -5.57 12.91 14.65
N GLU A 91 -5.60 13.65 15.75
CA GLU A 91 -4.91 13.26 16.98
C GLU A 91 -5.30 11.86 17.46
N LYS A 92 -6.60 11.56 17.50
CA LYS A 92 -7.08 10.25 17.98
C LYS A 92 -6.66 9.13 17.04
N TYR A 93 -6.71 9.40 15.74
CA TYR A 93 -6.31 8.42 14.73
C TYR A 93 -4.82 8.13 14.81
N LEU A 94 -4.01 9.16 14.97
CA LEU A 94 -2.56 9.01 15.10
C LEU A 94 -2.21 8.23 16.36
N SER A 95 -2.85 8.52 17.49
CA SER A 95 -2.62 7.78 18.73
C SER A 95 -2.98 6.31 18.58
N TRP A 96 -4.09 6.03 17.89
CA TRP A 96 -4.47 4.65 17.59
C TRP A 96 -3.41 3.97 16.72
N ALA A 97 -2.93 4.63 15.69
CA ALA A 97 -1.92 4.08 14.79
C ALA A 97 -0.61 3.78 15.54
N GLU A 98 -0.16 4.70 16.37
CA GLU A 98 1.05 4.53 17.16
C GLU A 98 0.92 3.33 18.11
N ALA A 99 -0.22 3.21 18.79
CA ALA A 99 -0.46 2.11 19.71
C ALA A 99 -0.45 0.75 19.03
N ASN A 100 -0.90 0.71 17.77
CA ASN A 100 -0.95 -0.53 16.99
C ASN A 100 0.32 -0.79 16.17
N SER A 101 1.31 0.10 16.26
CA SER A 101 2.60 -0.02 15.58
C SER A 101 3.76 -0.02 16.55
N SER A 102 3.50 -0.19 17.84
CA SER A 102 4.54 -0.12 18.86
C SER A 102 5.48 -1.33 18.84
N THR A 103 5.04 -2.45 18.23
CA THR A 103 5.90 -3.62 18.06
C THR A 103 6.65 -3.56 16.75
N PRO A 104 7.86 -4.13 16.67
CA PRO A 104 8.60 -4.17 15.40
C PRO A 104 7.85 -4.98 14.34
N PRO A 105 8.10 -4.73 13.04
CA PRO A 105 7.56 -5.55 11.96
C PRO A 105 8.03 -7.01 12.10
N LEU A 106 7.14 -7.92 11.75
CA LEU A 106 7.44 -9.36 11.77
C LEU A 106 8.24 -9.81 10.55
#